data_5902efdc36665ee47c692db649e6d348
#
_entry.id   5902efdc36665ee47c692db649e6d348
#
_cell.length_a   1.000
_cell.length_b   1.000
_cell.length_c   1.000
_cell.angle_alpha   90.00
_cell.angle_beta   90.00
_cell.angle_gamma   90.00
#
_symmetry.space_group_name_H-M   'P 1'
#
loop_
_entity.id
_entity.type
_entity.pdbx_description
1 polymer ?
#
loop_
_entity_poly.entity_id
_entity_poly.type
_entity_poly.pdbx_seq_one_letter_code
_entity_poly.pdbx_strand_id
1 'polypeptide(L)'
;CRLRRQRQMVIGDRIDAARTAGCPFSDFGVYGATQGPRLETAAEVRRLERDGCDLVGMTGMPEAALAAELKMNYVCLALVVNRAAGKSDHIITMTEIEVAIDQGMSGVKRILEIAIGGLGALTPQPS
;
A
#
# COMPACT_ATOMS: atom_id res chain seq x y z
N CYS A 1 -11.82 -2.03 6.05
CA CYS A 1 -11.85 -3.49 6.24
C CYS A 1 -10.67 -3.91 7.11
N ARG A 2 -10.97 -4.33 8.35
CA ARG A 2 -9.94 -4.79 9.29
C ARG A 2 -9.61 -6.24 8.97
N LEU A 3 -8.60 -6.50 8.18
CA LEU A 3 -8.07 -7.85 7.95
C LEU A 3 -7.29 -8.31 9.18
N ARG A 4 -7.97 -9.01 10.08
CA ARG A 4 -7.37 -9.56 11.32
C ARG A 4 -6.80 -10.97 11.12
N ARG A 5 -5.51 -11.12 11.45
CA ARG A 5 -4.88 -12.24 12.19
C ARG A 5 -4.50 -13.59 11.57
N GLN A 6 -4.61 -13.88 10.29
CA GLN A 6 -4.03 -15.16 9.82
C GLN A 6 -2.77 -15.03 8.94
N ARG A 7 -2.16 -13.85 8.87
CA ARG A 7 -1.13 -13.51 7.88
C ARG A 7 0.17 -12.98 8.48
N GLN A 8 0.45 -13.27 9.75
CA GLN A 8 1.63 -12.69 10.43
C GLN A 8 2.96 -13.05 9.76
N MET A 9 3.12 -14.26 9.24
CA MET A 9 4.38 -14.66 8.59
C MET A 9 4.63 -13.91 7.27
N VAL A 10 3.67 -13.90 6.35
CA VAL A 10 3.85 -13.27 5.04
C VAL A 10 3.94 -11.75 5.12
N ILE A 11 3.22 -11.12 6.05
CA ILE A 11 3.32 -9.67 6.29
C ILE A 11 4.68 -9.35 6.93
N GLY A 12 5.15 -10.17 7.87
CA GLY A 12 6.45 -10.03 8.51
C GLY A 12 7.58 -10.00 7.48
N ASP A 13 7.63 -10.96 6.57
CA ASP A 13 8.64 -11.04 5.51
C ASP A 13 8.68 -9.78 4.63
N ARG A 14 7.52 -9.15 4.36
CA ARG A 14 7.44 -7.92 3.55
C ARG A 14 7.92 -6.69 4.32
N ILE A 15 7.60 -6.63 5.61
CA ILE A 15 8.10 -5.59 6.50
C ILE A 15 9.63 -5.71 6.64
N ASP A 16 10.15 -6.92 6.78
CA ASP A 16 11.59 -7.16 6.86
C ASP A 16 12.29 -6.85 5.53
N ALA A 17 11.66 -7.15 4.40
CA ALA A 17 12.16 -6.72 3.09
C ALA A 17 12.23 -5.19 2.97
N ALA A 18 11.22 -4.47 3.46
CA ALA A 18 11.23 -3.00 3.45
C ALA A 18 12.32 -2.44 4.37
N ARG A 19 12.52 -3.02 5.55
CA ARG A 19 13.62 -2.65 6.46
C ARG A 19 14.98 -2.90 5.82
N THR A 20 15.17 -4.05 5.19
CA THR A 20 16.41 -4.43 4.51
C THR A 20 16.68 -3.52 3.30
N ALA A 21 15.64 -3.08 2.61
CA ALA A 21 15.76 -2.14 1.50
C ALA A 21 16.24 -0.75 1.96
N GLY A 22 16.13 -0.42 3.26
CA GLY A 22 16.51 0.87 3.82
C GLY A 22 15.60 2.02 3.39
N CYS A 23 14.39 1.73 2.93
CA CYS A 23 13.41 2.74 2.53
C CYS A 23 12.56 3.16 3.74
N PRO A 24 12.21 4.44 3.88
CA PRO A 24 11.21 4.85 4.86
C PRO A 24 9.87 4.20 4.54
N PHE A 25 9.24 3.58 5.52
CA PHE A 25 7.92 2.96 5.34
C PHE A 25 7.10 3.00 6.63
N SER A 26 5.78 2.88 6.50
CA SER A 26 4.87 2.54 7.59
C SER A 26 4.48 1.08 7.46
N ASP A 27 4.56 0.33 8.54
CA ASP A 27 4.21 -1.10 8.59
C ASP A 27 2.71 -1.34 8.75
N PHE A 28 1.96 -0.28 8.92
CA PHE A 28 0.50 -0.31 9.08
C PHE A 28 -0.15 0.90 8.42
N GLY A 29 -1.36 0.70 7.92
CA GLY A 29 -2.25 1.77 7.45
C GLY A 29 -3.60 1.22 7.03
N VAL A 30 -4.64 2.01 7.20
CA VAL A 30 -5.98 1.72 6.71
C VAL A 30 -6.17 2.38 5.36
N TYR A 31 -6.31 1.55 4.32
CA TYR A 31 -6.50 1.99 2.96
C TYR A 31 -7.98 2.29 2.68
N GLY A 32 -8.30 3.55 2.44
CA GLY A 32 -9.61 4.00 1.95
C GLY A 32 -9.70 3.81 0.44
N ALA A 33 -10.37 2.74 -0.01
CA ALA A 33 -10.58 2.51 -1.44
C ALA A 33 -11.68 3.41 -1.98
N THR A 34 -11.39 4.15 -3.05
CA THR A 34 -12.34 4.97 -3.79
C THR A 34 -12.48 4.46 -5.22
N GLN A 35 -13.56 4.82 -5.88
CA GLN A 35 -13.85 4.26 -7.19
C GLN A 35 -13.04 4.93 -8.32
N GLY A 36 -12.76 6.23 -8.21
CA GLY A 36 -12.23 6.99 -9.34
C GLY A 36 -13.26 7.14 -10.50
N PRO A 37 -12.83 7.55 -11.70
CA PRO A 37 -11.44 7.90 -12.06
C PRO A 37 -11.00 9.30 -11.60
N ARG A 38 -11.92 10.14 -11.07
CA ARG A 38 -11.55 11.46 -10.54
C ARG A 38 -10.89 11.37 -9.16
N LEU A 39 -10.07 12.34 -8.85
CA LEU A 39 -9.53 12.49 -7.50
C LEU A 39 -10.63 12.92 -6.53
N GLU A 40 -10.44 12.59 -5.26
CA GLU A 40 -11.36 12.92 -4.18
C GLU A 40 -11.38 14.43 -3.90
N THR A 41 -12.54 14.91 -3.50
CA THR A 41 -12.68 16.25 -2.95
C THR A 41 -12.14 16.31 -1.52
N ALA A 42 -11.80 17.51 -1.04
CA ALA A 42 -11.40 17.70 0.35
C ALA A 42 -12.48 17.25 1.37
N ALA A 43 -13.75 17.30 1.01
CA ALA A 43 -14.84 16.82 1.86
C ALA A 43 -14.87 15.29 1.95
N GLU A 44 -14.63 14.59 0.84
CA GLU A 44 -14.51 13.13 0.79
C GLU A 44 -13.29 12.67 1.58
N VAL A 45 -12.15 13.34 1.44
CA VAL A 45 -10.93 13.04 2.22
C VAL A 45 -11.20 13.19 3.73
N ARG A 46 -11.85 14.28 4.16
CA ARG A 46 -12.22 14.47 5.58
C ARG A 46 -13.18 13.41 6.09
N ARG A 47 -14.08 12.89 5.25
CA ARG A 47 -14.95 11.79 5.61
C ARG A 47 -14.16 10.50 5.82
N LEU A 48 -13.30 10.13 4.86
CA LEU A 48 -12.45 8.95 4.95
C LEU A 48 -11.54 8.98 6.19
N GLU A 49 -10.97 10.14 6.51
CA GLU A 49 -10.15 10.33 7.71
C GLU A 49 -10.98 10.08 8.99
N ARG A 50 -12.20 10.61 9.08
CA ARG A 50 -13.11 10.34 10.21
C ARG A 50 -13.51 8.87 10.31
N ASP A 51 -13.59 8.17 9.17
CA ASP A 51 -13.84 6.74 9.09
C ASP A 51 -12.60 5.91 9.49
N GLY A 52 -11.47 6.58 9.79
CA GLY A 52 -10.23 5.97 10.26
C GLY A 52 -9.29 5.50 9.13
N CYS A 53 -9.39 6.08 7.93
CA CYS A 53 -8.46 5.80 6.86
C CYS A 53 -7.19 6.65 7.00
N ASP A 54 -6.02 6.04 6.80
CA ASP A 54 -4.70 6.68 6.83
C ASP A 54 -4.24 7.12 5.44
N LEU A 55 -4.70 6.42 4.41
CA LEU A 55 -4.39 6.72 3.01
C LEU A 55 -5.60 6.43 2.12
N VAL A 56 -5.61 7.04 0.94
CA VAL A 56 -6.69 6.89 -0.05
C VAL A 56 -6.11 6.51 -1.41
N GLY A 57 -6.83 5.69 -2.14
CA GLY A 57 -6.46 5.32 -3.51
C GLY A 57 -7.53 4.48 -4.20
N MET A 58 -7.31 4.20 -5.48
CA MET A 58 -8.32 3.63 -6.38
C MET A 58 -8.03 2.17 -6.76
N THR A 59 -6.92 1.58 -6.30
CA THR A 59 -6.38 0.33 -6.84
C THR A 59 -6.35 -0.84 -5.85
N GLY A 60 -6.74 -0.64 -4.59
CA GLY A 60 -6.74 -1.69 -3.57
C GLY A 60 -7.93 -2.66 -3.64
N MET A 61 -8.95 -2.34 -4.42
CA MET A 61 -10.16 -3.13 -4.61
C MET A 61 -10.46 -3.28 -6.10
N PRO A 62 -10.99 -4.42 -6.57
CA PRO A 62 -11.54 -5.56 -5.78
C PRO A 62 -10.49 -6.61 -5.37
N GLU A 63 -9.23 -6.48 -5.71
CA GLU A 63 -8.19 -7.51 -5.54
C GLU A 63 -8.09 -7.98 -4.08
N ALA A 64 -8.15 -7.06 -3.12
CA ALA A 64 -8.10 -7.41 -1.69
C ALA A 64 -9.30 -8.27 -1.26
N ALA A 65 -10.49 -7.97 -1.78
CA ALA A 65 -11.71 -8.74 -1.49
C ALA A 65 -11.63 -10.14 -2.10
N LEU A 66 -11.26 -10.24 -3.38
CA LEU A 66 -11.13 -11.51 -4.09
C LEU A 66 -10.05 -12.40 -3.45
N ALA A 67 -8.91 -11.83 -3.08
CA ALA A 67 -7.87 -12.55 -2.36
C ALA A 67 -8.37 -13.09 -1.01
N ALA A 68 -9.20 -12.32 -0.31
CA ALA A 68 -9.80 -12.76 0.95
C ALA A 68 -10.80 -13.90 0.76
N GLU A 69 -11.64 -13.85 -0.28
CA GLU A 69 -12.58 -14.93 -0.63
C GLU A 69 -11.85 -16.23 -0.97
N LEU A 70 -10.78 -16.13 -1.75
CA LEU A 70 -9.94 -17.25 -2.15
C LEU A 70 -8.96 -17.70 -1.05
N LYS A 71 -8.97 -17.08 0.13
CA LYS A 71 -8.04 -17.35 1.24
C LYS A 71 -6.56 -17.18 0.85
N MET A 72 -6.29 -16.35 -0.14
CA MET A 72 -4.94 -16.02 -0.58
C MET A 72 -4.29 -15.04 0.38
N ASN A 73 -2.97 -15.14 0.53
CA ASN A 73 -2.18 -14.12 1.19
C ASN A 73 -2.07 -12.89 0.28
N TYR A 74 -2.52 -11.75 0.79
CA TYR A 74 -2.51 -10.48 0.06
C TYR A 74 -1.84 -9.39 0.90
N VAL A 75 -0.95 -8.64 0.29
CA VAL A 75 -0.31 -7.46 0.88
C VAL A 75 -0.36 -6.33 -0.13
N CYS A 76 -0.80 -5.17 0.31
CA CYS A 76 -0.74 -3.95 -0.48
C CYS A 76 0.55 -3.19 -0.14
N LEU A 77 1.39 -2.97 -1.14
CA LEU A 77 2.52 -2.06 -1.07
C LEU A 77 2.11 -0.76 -1.76
N ALA A 78 1.78 0.25 -0.96
CA ALA A 78 1.31 1.53 -1.46
C ALA A 78 2.43 2.58 -1.44
N LEU A 79 2.74 3.14 -2.60
CA LEU A 79 3.60 4.31 -2.70
C LEU A 79 2.74 5.58 -2.54
N VAL A 80 2.97 6.32 -1.48
CA VAL A 80 2.30 7.60 -1.25
C VAL A 80 3.03 8.68 -2.05
N VAL A 81 2.37 9.21 -3.07
CA VAL A 81 2.98 10.15 -4.04
C VAL A 81 2.61 11.62 -3.79
N ASN A 82 1.55 11.87 -3.02
CA ASN A 82 1.10 13.21 -2.69
C ASN A 82 0.23 13.22 -1.43
N ARG A 83 0.02 14.39 -0.86
CA ARG A 83 -1.00 14.60 0.15
C ARG A 83 -2.39 14.63 -0.50
N ALA A 84 -3.37 14.06 0.19
CA ALA A 84 -4.75 14.06 -0.30
C ALA A 84 -5.35 15.48 -0.31
N ALA A 85 -6.43 15.68 -1.08
CA ALA A 85 -7.08 16.97 -1.24
C ALA A 85 -7.45 17.62 0.10
N GLY A 86 -7.10 18.89 0.26
CA GLY A 86 -7.31 19.65 1.50
C GLY A 86 -6.34 19.33 2.64
N LYS A 87 -5.26 18.58 2.35
CA LYS A 87 -4.17 18.25 3.30
C LYS A 87 -2.84 18.90 2.95
N SER A 88 -2.83 19.72 1.90
CA SER A 88 -1.67 20.50 1.45
C SER A 88 -2.01 21.97 1.47
N ASP A 89 -1.01 22.82 1.66
CA ASP A 89 -1.12 24.28 1.66
C ASP A 89 -1.16 24.84 0.23
N HIS A 90 -0.93 24.00 -0.78
CA HIS A 90 -0.96 24.36 -2.20
C HIS A 90 -1.68 23.29 -3.02
N ILE A 91 -2.02 23.67 -4.26
CA ILE A 91 -2.59 22.73 -5.23
C ILE A 91 -1.48 21.82 -5.75
N ILE A 92 -1.67 20.52 -5.57
CA ILE A 92 -0.73 19.49 -6.04
C ILE A 92 -0.81 19.38 -7.56
N THR A 93 0.34 19.45 -8.22
CA THR A 93 0.47 19.36 -9.67
C THR A 93 0.79 17.93 -10.12
N MET A 94 0.45 17.60 -11.36
CA MET A 94 0.83 16.31 -11.95
C MET A 94 2.33 16.10 -11.98
N THR A 95 3.09 17.17 -12.22
CA THR A 95 4.56 17.11 -12.22
C THR A 95 5.13 16.70 -10.85
N GLU A 96 4.58 17.20 -9.75
CA GLU A 96 5.00 16.80 -8.40
C GLU A 96 4.70 15.32 -8.15
N ILE A 97 3.56 14.82 -8.63
CA ILE A 97 3.20 13.40 -8.53
C ILE A 97 4.19 12.54 -9.35
N GLU A 98 4.49 12.93 -10.58
CA GLU A 98 5.43 12.22 -11.44
C GLU A 98 6.83 12.14 -10.80
N VAL A 99 7.34 13.23 -10.26
CA VAL A 99 8.62 13.26 -9.55
C VAL A 99 8.60 12.33 -8.33
N ALA A 100 7.52 12.34 -7.56
CA ALA A 100 7.38 11.46 -6.39
C ALA A 100 7.31 9.98 -6.80
N ILE A 101 6.67 9.66 -7.92
CA ILE A 101 6.63 8.30 -8.49
C ILE A 101 8.05 7.86 -8.87
N ASP A 102 8.76 8.65 -9.65
CA ASP A 102 10.11 8.31 -10.13
C ASP A 102 11.08 8.09 -8.96
N GLN A 103 11.02 8.95 -7.95
CA GLN A 103 11.85 8.83 -6.75
C GLN A 103 11.48 7.60 -5.90
N GLY A 104 10.18 7.33 -5.73
CA GLY A 104 9.69 6.25 -4.88
C GLY A 104 9.78 4.86 -5.51
N MET A 105 9.66 4.76 -6.83
CA MET A 105 9.61 3.47 -7.53
C MET A 105 10.90 2.67 -7.43
N SER A 106 12.04 3.32 -7.30
CA SER A 106 13.32 2.62 -7.06
C SER A 106 13.30 1.86 -5.73
N GLY A 107 12.76 2.46 -4.68
CA GLY A 107 12.56 1.83 -3.39
C GLY A 107 11.55 0.67 -3.45
N VAL A 108 10.41 0.89 -4.12
CA VAL A 108 9.38 -0.16 -4.33
C VAL A 108 9.97 -1.37 -5.04
N LYS A 109 10.71 -1.18 -6.14
CA LYS A 109 11.38 -2.27 -6.87
C LYS A 109 12.34 -3.05 -5.98
N ARG A 110 13.17 -2.34 -5.20
CA ARG A 110 14.11 -2.98 -4.27
C ARG A 110 13.40 -3.80 -3.19
N ILE A 111 12.31 -3.30 -2.62
CA ILE A 111 11.49 -4.06 -1.66
C ILE A 111 10.94 -5.33 -2.31
N LEU A 112 10.41 -5.24 -3.53
CA LEU A 112 9.88 -6.38 -4.27
C LEU A 112 10.95 -7.41 -4.59
N GLU A 113 12.13 -7.00 -5.04
CA GLU A 113 13.27 -7.88 -5.33
C GLU A 113 13.68 -8.69 -4.09
N ILE A 114 13.82 -8.04 -2.93
CA ILE A 114 14.14 -8.71 -1.67
C ILE A 114 13.01 -9.66 -1.25
N ALA A 115 11.77 -9.19 -1.32
CA ALA A 115 10.60 -9.96 -0.92
C ALA A 115 10.39 -11.22 -1.78
N ILE A 116 10.62 -11.12 -3.09
CA ILE A 116 10.49 -12.25 -4.04
C ILE A 116 11.70 -13.19 -3.91
N GLY A 117 12.90 -12.65 -3.76
CA GLY A 117 14.11 -13.43 -3.55
C GLY A 117 14.04 -14.30 -2.29
N GLY A 118 13.42 -13.80 -1.23
CA GLY A 118 13.15 -14.56 -0.02
C GLY A 118 12.15 -15.73 -0.18
N LEU A 119 11.23 -15.64 -1.14
CA LEU A 119 10.25 -16.71 -1.41
C LEU A 119 10.90 -17.98 -2.00
N GLY A 120 11.99 -17.86 -2.72
CA GLY A 120 12.72 -19.00 -3.27
C GLY A 120 13.40 -19.90 -2.21
N ALA A 121 13.52 -19.41 -0.97
CA ALA A 121 14.06 -20.15 0.16
C ALA A 121 12.98 -20.93 0.94
N LEU A 122 11.69 -20.72 0.64
CA LEU A 122 10.59 -21.48 1.23
C LEU A 122 10.38 -22.76 0.44
N THR A 123 11.14 -23.81 0.80
CA THR A 123 10.86 -25.17 0.32
C THR A 123 9.44 -25.58 0.74
N PRO A 124 8.67 -26.25 -0.15
CA PRO A 124 7.37 -26.79 0.25
C PRO A 124 7.57 -27.75 1.41
N GLN A 125 6.85 -27.55 2.51
CA GLN A 125 6.76 -28.55 3.56
C GLN A 125 6.06 -29.78 2.96
N PRO A 126 6.63 -30.98 3.06
CA PRO A 126 5.94 -32.19 2.60
C PRO A 126 4.66 -32.36 3.41
N SER A 127 3.59 -32.65 2.72
CA SER A 127 2.25 -32.94 3.23
C SER A 127 2.21 -34.12 4.20
#